data_f43d1d9825c35f10775c6e6264615a08
#
_entry.id   f43d1d9825c35f10775c6e6264615a08
#
_cell.length_a   1.000
_cell.length_b   1.000
_cell.length_c   1.000
_cell.angle_alpha   90.00
_cell.angle_beta   90.00
_cell.angle_gamma   90.00
#
_symmetry.space_group_name_H-M   'P 1'
#
loop_
_entity.id
_entity.type
_entity.pdbx_description
1 polymer ?
#
loop_
_entity_poly.entity_id
_entity_poly.type
_entity_poly.pdbx_seq_one_letter_code
_entity_poly.pdbx_strand_id
1 'polypeptide(L)'
;MSQQLKMIEEMVVNLMEAYGKRRDDGDKFLIGIWQKALDGCSEDDLRIGFQNLISTRVKSGMPVPAEFFEALHKDLYDDALMAWNQLFQVLKSHPGRPVSFSDTILAESVRRLGGLNFLGSLNASELHFQKKSFTDTYCVLAKQSQEFDTLCHGTYDAKPIEMGSLARRKTLRQAEEAHD
;
A
#
# COMPACT_ATOMS: atom_id res chain seq x y z
N MET A 1 9.13 -6.78 -29.16
CA MET A 1 9.34 -6.69 -27.70
C MET A 1 8.50 -5.53 -27.21
N SER A 2 7.65 -5.71 -26.19
CA SER A 2 6.86 -4.60 -25.68
C SER A 2 7.76 -3.53 -25.05
N GLN A 3 7.33 -2.27 -25.02
CA GLN A 3 8.06 -1.16 -24.40
C GLN A 3 8.37 -1.45 -22.93
N GLN A 4 7.43 -2.07 -22.24
CA GLN A 4 7.56 -2.52 -20.86
C GLN A 4 8.71 -3.51 -20.65
N LEU A 5 8.86 -4.51 -21.52
CA LEU A 5 9.97 -5.49 -21.41
C LEU A 5 11.33 -4.83 -21.58
N LYS A 6 11.46 -3.84 -22.48
CA LYS A 6 12.70 -3.06 -22.64
C LYS A 6 12.99 -2.23 -21.38
N MET A 7 11.98 -1.61 -20.81
CA MET A 7 12.13 -0.82 -19.58
C MET A 7 12.61 -1.69 -18.41
N ILE A 8 12.02 -2.88 -18.22
CA ILE A 8 12.49 -3.83 -17.20
C ILE A 8 13.94 -4.23 -17.44
N GLU A 9 14.31 -4.56 -18.69
CA GLU A 9 15.69 -4.91 -19.05
C GLU A 9 16.66 -3.80 -18.70
N GLU A 10 16.39 -2.55 -19.11
CA GLU A 10 17.23 -1.39 -18.80
C GLU A 10 17.37 -1.17 -17.28
N MET A 11 16.28 -1.25 -16.54
CA MET A 11 16.29 -1.10 -15.09
C MET A 11 17.10 -2.19 -14.38
N VAL A 12 16.96 -3.45 -14.82
CA VAL A 12 17.73 -4.57 -14.26
C VAL A 12 19.23 -4.44 -14.59
N VAL A 13 19.57 -4.02 -15.79
CA VAL A 13 20.96 -3.74 -16.18
C VAL A 13 21.55 -2.63 -15.30
N ASN A 14 20.83 -1.54 -15.08
CA ASN A 14 21.26 -0.47 -14.19
C ASN A 14 21.46 -0.95 -12.74
N LEU A 15 20.59 -1.83 -12.24
CA LEU A 15 20.78 -2.46 -10.93
C LEU A 15 22.05 -3.31 -10.90
N MET A 16 22.31 -4.13 -11.93
CA MET A 16 23.51 -4.96 -11.99
C MET A 16 24.77 -4.09 -11.95
N GLU A 17 24.81 -2.99 -12.67
CA GLU A 17 25.92 -2.04 -12.66
C GLU A 17 26.09 -1.37 -11.30
N ALA A 18 24.99 -0.89 -10.70
CA ALA A 18 24.99 -0.23 -9.39
C ALA A 18 25.47 -1.15 -8.25
N TYR A 19 25.16 -2.45 -8.32
CA TYR A 19 25.57 -3.45 -7.32
C TYR A 19 26.83 -4.21 -7.70
N GLY A 20 27.59 -3.74 -8.71
CA GLY A 20 28.90 -4.27 -9.10
C GLY A 20 28.85 -5.71 -9.63
N LYS A 21 27.71 -6.17 -10.13
CA LYS A 21 27.61 -7.46 -10.77
C LYS A 21 28.28 -7.38 -12.17
N ARG A 22 29.32 -8.21 -12.38
CA ARG A 22 29.95 -8.29 -13.71
C ARG A 22 28.98 -8.94 -14.68
N ARG A 23 28.94 -8.41 -15.90
CA ARG A 23 28.17 -8.98 -17.01
C ARG A 23 28.73 -10.34 -17.39
N ASP A 24 27.86 -11.34 -17.43
CA ASP A 24 28.17 -12.70 -17.85
C ASP A 24 27.01 -13.35 -18.63
N ASP A 25 27.20 -14.57 -19.08
CA ASP A 25 26.19 -15.31 -19.84
C ASP A 25 24.89 -15.59 -19.05
N GLY A 26 24.92 -15.44 -17.72
CA GLY A 26 23.77 -15.57 -16.84
C GLY A 26 22.84 -14.34 -16.83
N ASP A 27 23.25 -13.22 -17.40
CA ASP A 27 22.50 -11.96 -17.37
C ASP A 27 21.14 -12.09 -18.04
N LYS A 28 21.07 -12.78 -19.17
CA LYS A 28 19.82 -13.04 -19.89
C LYS A 28 18.82 -13.83 -19.05
N PHE A 29 19.33 -14.79 -18.28
CA PHE A 29 18.50 -15.57 -17.37
C PHE A 29 17.96 -14.72 -16.22
N LEU A 30 18.80 -13.88 -15.62
CA LEU A 30 18.41 -12.96 -14.57
C LEU A 30 17.36 -11.95 -15.05
N ILE A 31 17.61 -11.31 -16.20
CA ILE A 31 16.66 -10.39 -16.84
C ILE A 31 15.32 -11.12 -17.10
N GLY A 32 15.37 -12.34 -17.62
CA GLY A 32 14.17 -13.15 -17.85
C GLY A 32 13.36 -13.44 -16.57
N ILE A 33 14.03 -13.68 -15.43
CA ILE A 33 13.37 -13.83 -14.12
C ILE A 33 12.63 -12.55 -13.76
N TRP A 34 13.29 -11.39 -13.87
CA TRP A 34 12.68 -10.11 -13.57
C TRP A 34 11.50 -9.78 -14.50
N GLN A 35 11.67 -10.01 -15.81
CA GLN A 35 10.61 -9.80 -16.80
C GLN A 35 9.37 -10.64 -16.48
N LYS A 36 9.58 -11.91 -16.12
CA LYS A 36 8.48 -12.81 -15.74
C LYS A 36 7.84 -12.42 -14.42
N ALA A 37 8.63 -11.98 -13.45
CA ALA A 37 8.10 -11.58 -12.12
C ALA A 37 7.32 -10.27 -12.17
N LEU A 38 7.72 -9.33 -13.02
CA LEU A 38 7.10 -8.01 -13.18
C LEU A 38 6.08 -7.97 -14.33
N ASP A 39 5.74 -9.12 -14.91
CA ASP A 39 4.69 -9.23 -15.91
C ASP A 39 3.35 -8.77 -15.30
N GLY A 40 2.67 -7.85 -15.99
CA GLY A 40 1.42 -7.24 -15.51
C GLY A 40 1.57 -5.99 -14.63
N CYS A 41 2.78 -5.56 -14.23
CA CYS A 41 3.00 -4.26 -13.62
C CYS A 41 2.80 -3.13 -14.65
N SER A 42 2.19 -2.01 -14.27
CA SER A 42 2.13 -0.84 -15.14
C SER A 42 3.52 -0.16 -15.28
N GLU A 43 3.72 0.68 -16.29
CA GLU A 43 4.97 1.45 -16.42
C GLU A 43 5.22 2.36 -15.21
N ASP A 44 4.16 2.92 -14.64
CA ASP A 44 4.23 3.75 -13.42
C ASP A 44 4.64 2.92 -12.20
N ASP A 45 4.07 1.72 -12.04
CA ASP A 45 4.46 0.82 -10.94
C ASP A 45 5.94 0.42 -11.06
N LEU A 46 6.41 0.16 -12.28
CA LEU A 46 7.82 -0.13 -12.53
C LEU A 46 8.70 1.04 -12.09
N ARG A 47 8.35 2.27 -12.50
CA ARG A 47 9.12 3.47 -12.15
C ARG A 47 9.15 3.71 -10.64
N ILE A 48 7.99 3.67 -9.99
CA ILE A 48 7.86 3.87 -8.54
C ILE A 48 8.59 2.77 -7.76
N GLY A 49 8.36 1.51 -8.12
CA GLY A 49 8.96 0.37 -7.41
C GLY A 49 10.49 0.38 -7.52
N PHE A 50 11.07 0.65 -8.69
CA PHE A 50 12.52 0.76 -8.83
C PHE A 50 13.11 1.99 -8.13
N GLN A 51 12.44 3.14 -8.17
CA GLN A 51 12.87 4.33 -7.45
C GLN A 51 12.87 4.10 -5.94
N ASN A 52 11.81 3.52 -5.40
CA ASN A 52 11.71 3.17 -3.99
C ASN A 52 12.74 2.11 -3.60
N LEU A 53 12.95 1.09 -4.43
CA LEU A 53 13.94 0.05 -4.21
C LEU A 53 15.35 0.64 -4.06
N ILE A 54 15.76 1.51 -4.97
CA ILE A 54 17.09 2.13 -4.96
C ILE A 54 17.24 3.08 -3.77
N SER A 55 16.21 3.88 -3.46
CA SER A 55 16.30 4.90 -2.41
C SER A 55 16.23 4.34 -0.99
N THR A 56 15.63 3.17 -0.78
CA THR A 56 15.38 2.64 0.57
C THR A 56 16.21 1.41 0.92
N ARG A 57 16.82 0.76 -0.08
CA ARG A 57 17.55 -0.48 0.14
C ARG A 57 18.94 -0.22 0.72
N VAL A 58 19.24 -0.87 1.84
CA VAL A 58 20.54 -0.77 2.56
C VAL A 58 21.39 -2.04 2.39
N LYS A 59 20.82 -3.12 1.83
CA LYS A 59 21.53 -4.41 1.68
C LYS A 59 22.56 -4.34 0.54
N SER A 60 23.71 -4.95 0.74
CA SER A 60 24.68 -5.19 -0.32
C SER A 60 24.24 -6.38 -1.20
N GLY A 61 24.60 -6.35 -2.46
CA GLY A 61 24.26 -7.39 -3.45
C GLY A 61 23.00 -7.09 -4.24
N MET A 62 22.85 -7.79 -5.36
CA MET A 62 21.75 -7.60 -6.30
C MET A 62 20.39 -7.84 -5.64
N PRO A 63 19.42 -6.92 -5.76
CA PRO A 63 18.08 -7.14 -5.25
C PRO A 63 17.36 -8.27 -5.99
N VAL A 64 16.35 -8.83 -5.34
CA VAL A 64 15.46 -9.84 -5.93
C VAL A 64 14.08 -9.25 -6.23
N PRO A 65 13.30 -9.81 -7.17
CA PRO A 65 11.98 -9.28 -7.52
C PRO A 65 11.02 -9.11 -6.34
N ALA A 66 11.14 -9.95 -5.29
CA ALA A 66 10.32 -9.81 -4.09
C ALA A 66 10.56 -8.48 -3.35
N GLU A 67 11.83 -8.02 -3.28
CA GLU A 67 12.18 -6.72 -2.68
C GLU A 67 11.63 -5.54 -3.48
N PHE A 68 11.47 -5.69 -4.80
CA PHE A 68 10.79 -4.69 -5.64
C PHE A 68 9.32 -4.53 -5.23
N PHE A 69 8.59 -5.64 -5.04
CA PHE A 69 7.19 -5.56 -4.60
C PHE A 69 7.05 -5.01 -3.18
N GLU A 70 7.98 -5.32 -2.28
CA GLU A 70 8.03 -4.69 -0.95
C GLU A 70 8.22 -3.17 -1.08
N ALA A 71 9.15 -2.73 -1.93
CA ALA A 71 9.42 -1.31 -2.16
C ALA A 71 8.23 -0.61 -2.85
N LEU A 72 7.60 -1.24 -3.83
CA LEU A 72 6.42 -0.71 -4.53
C LEU A 72 5.25 -0.47 -3.58
N HIS A 73 5.07 -1.34 -2.57
CA HIS A 73 3.94 -1.29 -1.66
C HIS A 73 4.25 -0.63 -0.31
N LYS A 74 5.43 -0.05 -0.14
CA LYS A 74 5.85 0.57 1.12
C LYS A 74 4.91 1.70 1.54
N ASP A 75 4.51 2.55 0.61
CA ASP A 75 3.62 3.68 0.89
C ASP A 75 2.23 3.21 1.34
N LEU A 76 1.74 2.07 0.79
CA LEU A 76 0.46 1.48 1.22
C LEU A 76 0.47 1.00 2.68
N TYR A 77 1.60 0.51 3.16
CA TYR A 77 1.71 0.09 4.55
C TYR A 77 1.70 1.29 5.50
N ASP A 78 2.39 2.37 5.13
CA ASP A 78 2.38 3.62 5.89
C ASP A 78 0.98 4.25 5.90
N ASP A 79 0.27 4.24 4.78
CA ASP A 79 -1.13 4.66 4.69
C ASP A 79 -2.03 3.80 5.58
N ALA A 80 -1.84 2.49 5.59
CA ALA A 80 -2.59 1.58 6.47
C ALA A 80 -2.34 1.86 7.95
N LEU A 81 -1.11 2.21 8.33
CA LEU A 81 -0.78 2.61 9.71
C LEU A 81 -1.45 3.94 10.10
N MET A 82 -1.49 4.90 9.19
CA MET A 82 -2.18 6.18 9.41
C MET A 82 -3.69 5.96 9.53
N ALA A 83 -4.28 5.14 8.68
CA ALA A 83 -5.68 4.75 8.73
C ALA A 83 -6.02 4.03 10.05
N TRP A 84 -5.16 3.13 10.52
CA TRP A 84 -5.31 2.50 11.83
C TRP A 84 -5.31 3.52 12.98
N ASN A 85 -4.38 4.47 12.96
CA ASN A 85 -4.32 5.50 13.99
C ASN A 85 -5.59 6.36 14.00
N GLN A 86 -6.15 6.69 12.83
CA GLN A 86 -7.42 7.39 12.72
C GLN A 86 -8.56 6.57 13.31
N LEU A 87 -8.67 5.28 12.95
CA LEU A 87 -9.66 4.35 13.51
C LEU A 87 -9.54 4.28 15.05
N PHE A 88 -8.32 4.15 15.57
CA PHE A 88 -8.08 4.07 17.01
C PHE A 88 -8.55 5.33 17.75
N GLN A 89 -8.33 6.52 17.18
CA GLN A 89 -8.85 7.77 17.74
C GLN A 89 -10.37 7.81 17.75
N VAL A 90 -11.01 7.32 16.68
CA VAL A 90 -12.47 7.22 16.60
C VAL A 90 -13.04 6.30 17.69
N LEU A 91 -12.49 5.10 17.83
CA LEU A 91 -12.92 4.13 18.84
C LEU A 91 -12.78 4.68 20.26
N LYS A 92 -11.74 5.46 20.52
CA LYS A 92 -11.48 6.09 21.82
C LYS A 92 -12.38 7.29 22.10
N SER A 93 -12.63 8.14 21.10
CA SER A 93 -13.33 9.42 21.29
C SER A 93 -14.84 9.32 21.11
N HIS A 94 -15.31 8.35 20.33
CA HIS A 94 -16.71 8.24 19.93
C HIS A 94 -17.21 6.78 20.05
N PRO A 95 -17.14 6.17 21.23
CA PRO A 95 -17.52 4.77 21.41
C PRO A 95 -18.98 4.55 21.03
N GLY A 96 -19.23 3.54 20.18
CA GLY A 96 -20.57 3.11 19.78
C GLY A 96 -21.32 4.03 18.81
N ARG A 97 -20.74 5.13 18.35
CA ARG A 97 -21.37 6.01 17.36
C ARG A 97 -21.10 5.53 15.94
N PRO A 98 -22.07 5.68 15.01
CA PRO A 98 -21.80 5.46 13.59
C PRO A 98 -20.83 6.51 13.05
N VAL A 99 -19.94 6.11 12.14
CA VAL A 99 -18.92 6.97 11.57
C VAL A 99 -18.90 6.81 10.07
N SER A 100 -18.83 7.93 9.35
CA SER A 100 -18.55 7.97 7.91
C SER A 100 -17.10 8.40 7.71
N PHE A 101 -16.29 7.51 7.15
CA PHE A 101 -14.91 7.81 6.81
C PHE A 101 -14.84 8.32 5.38
N SER A 102 -14.04 9.33 5.12
CA SER A 102 -13.73 9.76 3.75
C SER A 102 -12.84 8.77 3.00
N ASP A 103 -12.07 7.95 3.74
CA ASP A 103 -11.33 6.83 3.17
C ASP A 103 -12.23 5.59 3.10
N THR A 104 -12.64 5.25 1.87
CA THR A 104 -13.52 4.10 1.61
C THR A 104 -12.84 2.77 1.92
N ILE A 105 -11.51 2.70 1.76
CA ILE A 105 -10.71 1.50 2.06
C ILE A 105 -10.64 1.28 3.57
N LEU A 106 -10.48 2.36 4.35
CA LEU A 106 -10.55 2.29 5.81
C LEU A 106 -11.93 1.78 6.25
N ALA A 107 -13.01 2.35 5.71
CA ALA A 107 -14.37 1.93 6.05
C ALA A 107 -14.61 0.44 5.78
N GLU A 108 -14.20 -0.04 4.60
CA GLU A 108 -14.32 -1.45 4.23
C GLU A 108 -13.41 -2.34 5.09
N SER A 109 -12.19 -1.90 5.43
CA SER A 109 -11.30 -2.62 6.33
C SER A 109 -11.93 -2.83 7.71
N VAL A 110 -12.55 -1.79 8.26
CA VAL A 110 -13.30 -1.85 9.52
C VAL A 110 -14.45 -2.85 9.42
N ARG A 111 -15.20 -2.83 8.31
CA ARG A 111 -16.34 -3.73 8.10
C ARG A 111 -15.92 -5.19 8.05
N ARG A 112 -14.82 -5.51 7.34
CA ARG A 112 -14.26 -6.87 7.25
C ARG A 112 -13.74 -7.41 8.58
N LEU A 113 -13.33 -6.53 9.48
CA LEU A 113 -12.87 -6.89 10.82
C LEU A 113 -14.00 -7.00 11.85
N GLY A 114 -15.25 -7.01 11.42
CA GLY A 114 -16.42 -7.16 12.30
C GLY A 114 -17.11 -5.84 12.64
N GLY A 115 -16.67 -4.72 12.08
CA GLY A 115 -17.29 -3.42 12.24
C GLY A 115 -16.88 -2.67 13.52
N LEU A 116 -17.33 -1.41 13.63
CA LEU A 116 -17.00 -0.54 14.76
C LEU A 116 -17.47 -1.09 16.11
N ASN A 117 -18.62 -1.76 16.15
CA ASN A 117 -19.16 -2.30 17.39
C ASN A 117 -18.27 -3.41 17.95
N PHE A 118 -17.83 -4.32 17.09
CA PHE A 118 -16.89 -5.37 17.48
C PHE A 118 -15.56 -4.77 17.94
N LEU A 119 -14.94 -3.93 17.14
CA LEU A 119 -13.65 -3.32 17.47
C LEU A 119 -13.73 -2.45 18.73
N GLY A 120 -14.85 -1.75 18.94
CA GLY A 120 -15.10 -0.93 20.13
C GLY A 120 -15.36 -1.73 21.41
N SER A 121 -15.73 -3.01 21.30
CA SER A 121 -15.91 -3.92 22.45
C SER A 121 -14.63 -4.57 22.93
N LEU A 122 -13.54 -4.49 22.14
CA LEU A 122 -12.26 -5.09 22.45
C LEU A 122 -11.50 -4.28 23.51
N ASN A 123 -10.78 -4.99 24.38
CA ASN A 123 -9.83 -4.34 25.29
C ASN A 123 -8.56 -3.88 24.52
N ALA A 124 -7.71 -3.09 25.19
CA ALA A 124 -6.52 -2.50 24.56
C ALA A 124 -5.55 -3.54 24.00
N SER A 125 -5.38 -4.67 24.68
CA SER A 125 -4.50 -5.76 24.22
C SER A 125 -5.07 -6.46 22.99
N GLU A 126 -6.37 -6.78 23.01
CA GLU A 126 -7.06 -7.39 21.88
C GLU A 126 -7.03 -6.46 20.65
N LEU A 127 -7.29 -5.17 20.86
CA LEU A 127 -7.25 -4.17 19.80
C LEU A 127 -5.86 -4.06 19.19
N HIS A 128 -4.79 -4.19 20.01
CA HIS A 128 -3.41 -4.21 19.51
C HIS A 128 -3.17 -5.38 18.54
N PHE A 129 -3.71 -6.57 18.83
CA PHE A 129 -3.61 -7.71 17.91
C PHE A 129 -4.35 -7.48 16.60
N GLN A 130 -5.46 -6.73 16.61
CA GLN A 130 -6.21 -6.40 15.40
C GLN A 130 -5.46 -5.45 14.46
N LYS A 131 -4.46 -4.71 14.95
CA LYS A 131 -3.66 -3.80 14.13
C LYS A 131 -3.05 -4.48 12.91
N LYS A 132 -2.46 -5.67 13.10
CA LYS A 132 -1.86 -6.42 11.99
C LYS A 132 -2.91 -6.85 10.98
N SER A 133 -4.00 -7.45 11.44
CA SER A 133 -5.10 -7.88 10.57
C SER A 133 -5.72 -6.71 9.79
N PHE A 134 -5.82 -5.54 10.43
CA PHE A 134 -6.28 -4.32 9.78
C PHE A 134 -5.32 -3.87 8.68
N THR A 135 -4.02 -3.74 8.98
CA THR A 135 -3.04 -3.27 7.99
C THR A 135 -2.95 -4.22 6.80
N ASP A 136 -2.97 -5.53 7.03
CA ASP A 136 -2.96 -6.53 5.96
C ASP A 136 -4.22 -6.40 5.09
N THR A 137 -5.41 -6.26 5.71
CA THR A 137 -6.69 -6.09 5.01
C THR A 137 -6.72 -4.79 4.21
N TYR A 138 -6.28 -3.68 4.80
CA TYR A 138 -6.20 -2.37 4.13
C TYR A 138 -5.30 -2.43 2.89
N CYS A 139 -4.10 -3.00 3.00
CA CYS A 139 -3.18 -3.16 1.88
C CYS A 139 -3.77 -4.03 0.75
N VAL A 140 -4.49 -5.10 1.07
CA VAL A 140 -5.17 -5.94 0.07
C VAL A 140 -6.25 -5.15 -0.64
N LEU A 141 -7.10 -4.41 0.09
CA LEU A 141 -8.19 -3.62 -0.48
C LEU A 141 -7.69 -2.47 -1.33
N ALA A 142 -6.61 -1.80 -0.90
CA ALA A 142 -6.00 -0.69 -1.64
C ALA A 142 -5.51 -1.10 -3.04
N LYS A 143 -5.17 -2.39 -3.23
CA LYS A 143 -4.77 -2.94 -4.53
C LYS A 143 -5.95 -3.26 -5.45
N GLN A 144 -7.17 -3.35 -4.92
CA GLN A 144 -8.33 -3.81 -5.69
C GLN A 144 -9.03 -2.68 -6.48
N SER A 145 -8.66 -1.42 -6.28
CA SER A 145 -9.21 -0.23 -6.98
C SER A 145 -10.74 -0.18 -7.04
N GLN A 146 -11.42 -0.72 -6.00
CA GLN A 146 -12.88 -0.71 -5.90
C GLN A 146 -13.35 0.44 -5.02
N GLU A 147 -14.51 1.00 -5.36
CA GLU A 147 -15.20 1.92 -4.46
C GLU A 147 -15.99 1.14 -3.40
N PHE A 148 -15.89 1.58 -2.16
CA PHE A 148 -16.57 1.00 -1.01
C PHE A 148 -17.45 2.05 -0.32
N ASP A 149 -18.47 1.59 0.40
CA ASP A 149 -19.31 2.46 1.21
C ASP A 149 -18.50 3.09 2.36
N THR A 150 -18.69 4.38 2.56
CA THR A 150 -17.99 5.18 3.57
C THR A 150 -18.56 5.02 4.98
N LEU A 151 -19.81 4.54 5.10
CA LEU A 151 -20.50 4.47 6.37
C LEU A 151 -20.15 3.21 7.16
N CYS A 152 -19.68 3.40 8.38
CA CYS A 152 -19.54 2.35 9.39
C CYS A 152 -20.60 2.51 10.46
N HIS A 153 -21.47 1.51 10.59
CA HIS A 153 -22.56 1.53 11.56
C HIS A 153 -22.04 1.43 13.00
N GLY A 154 -22.68 2.16 13.89
CA GLY A 154 -22.46 2.13 15.33
C GLY A 154 -23.59 1.44 16.08
N THR A 155 -23.46 1.32 17.39
CA THR A 155 -24.49 0.75 18.30
C THR A 155 -25.63 1.73 18.54
N TYR A 156 -25.36 3.03 18.43
CA TYR A 156 -26.37 4.06 18.68
C TYR A 156 -27.02 4.51 17.37
N ASP A 157 -28.32 4.71 17.41
CA ASP A 157 -29.07 5.37 16.34
C ASP A 157 -28.87 6.89 16.45
N ALA A 158 -27.74 7.35 15.92
CA ALA A 158 -27.31 8.74 15.93
C ALA A 158 -26.81 9.15 14.55
N LYS A 159 -26.83 10.46 14.29
CA LYS A 159 -26.22 10.99 13.04
C LYS A 159 -24.75 10.58 12.97
N PRO A 160 -24.29 10.04 11.83
CA PRO A 160 -22.90 9.66 11.64
C PRO A 160 -21.95 10.84 11.86
N ILE A 161 -20.79 10.54 12.46
CA ILE A 161 -19.70 11.49 12.57
C ILE A 161 -18.91 11.41 11.27
N GLU A 162 -18.71 12.54 10.62
CA GLU A 162 -17.89 12.63 9.42
C GLU A 162 -16.42 12.79 9.84
N MET A 163 -15.59 11.84 9.44
CA MET A 163 -14.13 11.89 9.63
C MET A 163 -13.47 12.33 8.33
N GLY A 164 -12.74 13.44 8.40
CA GLY A 164 -11.99 13.98 7.26
C GLY A 164 -10.94 13.00 6.72
N SER A 165 -10.56 13.18 5.46
CA SER A 165 -9.50 12.38 4.84
C SER A 165 -8.17 12.63 5.56
N LEU A 166 -7.47 11.55 5.88
CA LEU A 166 -6.03 11.62 5.94
C LEU A 166 -5.60 12.04 4.53
N ALA A 167 -4.88 13.16 4.41
CA ALA A 167 -4.33 13.56 3.14
C ALA A 167 -3.45 12.38 2.67
N ARG A 168 -4.00 11.54 1.78
CA ARG A 168 -3.17 10.58 1.05
C ARG A 168 -2.04 11.43 0.49
N ARG A 169 -0.81 11.07 0.78
CA ARG A 169 0.32 11.65 0.04
C ARG A 169 -0.07 11.48 -1.42
N LYS A 170 -0.35 12.61 -2.10
CA LYS A 170 -0.60 12.59 -3.54
C LYS A 170 0.58 11.84 -4.11
N THR A 171 0.35 10.62 -4.59
CA THR A 171 1.31 9.95 -5.42
C THR A 171 1.69 10.92 -6.52
N LEU A 172 2.95 10.98 -6.92
CA LEU A 172 3.51 11.90 -7.91
C LEU A 172 2.64 12.10 -9.17
N ARG A 173 1.70 11.20 -9.44
CA ARG A 173 0.68 11.27 -10.49
C ARG A 173 -0.16 12.56 -10.52
N GLN A 174 -0.45 13.20 -9.38
CA GLN A 174 -1.28 14.41 -9.35
C GLN A 174 -0.48 15.71 -9.37
N ALA A 175 0.85 15.63 -9.25
CA ALA A 175 1.70 16.81 -9.34
C ALA A 175 2.09 17.16 -10.79
N GLU A 176 2.03 16.21 -11.73
CA GLU A 176 2.33 16.44 -13.15
C GLU A 176 1.13 16.96 -13.94
N GLU A 177 -0.11 16.62 -13.56
CA GLU A 177 -1.34 17.14 -14.22
C GLU A 177 -1.69 18.59 -13.86
N ALA A 178 -1.00 19.20 -12.93
CA ALA A 178 -1.23 20.59 -12.51
C ALA A 178 -0.26 21.59 -13.14
N HIS A 179 0.57 21.19 -14.11
CA HIS A 179 1.62 22.02 -14.73
C HIS A 179 1.57 22.03 -16.28
N ASP A 180 0.43 21.66 -16.90
CA ASP A 180 0.13 21.95 -18.29
C ASP A 180 -0.95 23.04 -18.43
#